data_b1f63e3f91e90a487a48c8d4b2bae336
#
_entry.id   b1f63e3f91e90a487a48c8d4b2bae336
#
_cell.length_a   1.000
_cell.length_b   1.000
_cell.length_c   1.000
_cell.angle_alpha   90.00
_cell.angle_beta   90.00
_cell.angle_gamma   90.00
#
_symmetry.space_group_name_H-M   'P 1'
#
loop_
_entity.id
_entity.type
_entity.pdbx_description
1 polymer ?
#
loop_
_entity_poly.entity_id
_entity_poly.type
_entity_poly.pdbx_seq_one_letter_code
_entity_poly.pdbx_strand_id
1 'polypeptide(L)'
;MTVRRTKEPVKRWRGFLLLVCFLGPASAFGQQTEAQNPFAQWGRETLAAIERDFRMPAGGGYYEDHRRKNAAFAWGHAILLQAYAKAAQLDPSYRQPLANLVEFLQSYWVMENGLGGYDCLPSPREHIERYYDDNAWLAMGLMDAYVACGRPDYLEQAGAALNFCLSGLDKEGGIWWRQTSPVEPAGTKNTCSTAPTAYACLRYYELTGQESFLKTAQALLEWLEKTLEDEDGLFFDSIGRDGRLHRRKWSYNSAMPLRCRVLLYRLTGRKDYLDKALRLAEACRSRWFDESSGAIRCESMFAFTLVEAWVELSAASGRPQWLQRAQKAMHYVHQNVRDSQGRYAKRWDYVCREPLERWNLLYPAAAARAYWVLADASQNQNNLDR
;
A
#
# COMPACT_ATOMS: atom_id res chain seq x y z
N MET A 1 33.62 42.83 20.10
CA MET A 1 33.52 42.46 18.68
C MET A 1 32.63 41.23 18.59
N THR A 2 31.36 41.43 18.26
CA THR A 2 30.32 40.39 18.27
C THR A 2 29.98 40.08 16.82
N VAL A 3 30.34 38.91 16.34
CA VAL A 3 30.04 38.45 14.97
C VAL A 3 28.64 37.82 14.96
N ARG A 4 27.70 38.52 14.36
CA ARG A 4 26.35 37.98 14.01
C ARG A 4 26.49 37.06 12.79
N ARG A 5 26.22 35.78 12.97
CA ARG A 5 25.94 34.84 11.83
C ARG A 5 24.50 34.99 11.44
N THR A 6 24.28 35.48 10.24
CA THR A 6 22.97 35.49 9.56
C THR A 6 22.66 34.08 9.04
N LYS A 7 21.52 33.51 9.46
CA LYS A 7 20.95 32.28 8.89
C LYS A 7 20.19 32.67 7.61
N GLU A 8 20.59 32.11 6.47
CA GLU A 8 19.81 32.18 5.23
C GLU A 8 18.55 31.25 5.33
N PRO A 9 17.41 31.71 4.81
CA PRO A 9 16.20 30.93 4.86
C PRO A 9 16.17 29.89 3.73
N VAL A 10 15.82 28.66 4.09
CA VAL A 10 15.52 27.56 3.18
C VAL A 10 14.38 27.95 2.23
N LYS A 11 14.63 27.94 0.94
CA LYS A 11 13.65 28.23 -0.10
C LYS A 11 12.54 27.16 -0.10
N ARG A 12 11.39 27.49 0.45
CA ARG A 12 10.13 26.74 0.26
C ARG A 12 9.67 26.92 -1.17
N TRP A 13 9.63 25.85 -1.93
CA TRP A 13 8.94 25.79 -3.21
C TRP A 13 7.43 25.82 -2.96
N ARG A 14 6.83 27.02 -3.00
CA ARG A 14 5.38 27.21 -3.13
C ARG A 14 5.08 27.28 -4.61
N GLY A 15 4.50 26.23 -5.17
CA GLY A 15 3.87 26.30 -6.49
C GLY A 15 2.69 27.24 -6.42
N PHE A 16 2.82 28.44 -7.01
CA PHE A 16 1.71 29.36 -7.24
C PHE A 16 0.87 28.82 -8.38
N LEU A 17 -0.35 28.37 -8.08
CA LEU A 17 -1.39 28.20 -9.11
C LEU A 17 -1.89 29.59 -9.49
N LEU A 18 -1.47 30.09 -10.64
CA LEU A 18 -2.11 31.24 -11.30
C LEU A 18 -3.34 30.70 -12.06
N LEU A 19 -4.52 31.00 -11.50
CA LEU A 19 -5.81 30.77 -12.18
C LEU A 19 -5.96 31.85 -13.26
N VAL A 20 -5.66 31.51 -14.50
CA VAL A 20 -6.04 32.34 -15.66
C VAL A 20 -7.28 31.70 -16.28
N CYS A 21 -8.43 32.29 -16.02
CA CYS A 21 -9.68 31.96 -16.72
C CYS A 21 -9.62 32.41 -18.14
N PHE A 22 -9.34 31.52 -19.10
CA PHE A 22 -9.66 31.71 -20.51
C PHE A 22 -10.92 30.91 -20.81
N LEU A 23 -12.02 31.63 -21.02
CA LEU A 23 -13.24 31.13 -21.66
C LEU A 23 -12.99 31.06 -23.17
N GLY A 24 -12.57 29.89 -23.63
CA GLY A 24 -12.54 29.50 -25.03
C GLY A 24 -13.51 28.35 -25.29
N PRO A 25 -14.05 28.16 -26.52
CA PRO A 25 -15.17 27.24 -26.73
C PRO A 25 -14.80 25.81 -26.49
N ALA A 26 -15.72 25.09 -25.79
CA ALA A 26 -15.66 23.66 -25.56
C ALA A 26 -15.66 22.91 -26.91
N SER A 27 -14.51 22.40 -27.31
CA SER A 27 -14.39 21.53 -28.49
C SER A 27 -13.51 20.32 -28.17
N ALA A 28 -14.18 19.15 -28.14
CA ALA A 28 -13.67 17.84 -28.60
C ALA A 28 -12.24 17.38 -28.15
N PHE A 29 -11.88 17.46 -26.86
CA PHE A 29 -10.60 16.94 -26.38
C PHE A 29 -10.70 15.74 -25.43
N GLY A 30 -11.89 15.12 -25.29
CA GLY A 30 -12.15 14.09 -24.27
C GLY A 30 -12.04 12.63 -24.71
N GLN A 31 -11.85 12.28 -25.98
CA GLN A 31 -12.01 10.89 -26.45
C GLN A 31 -10.75 10.15 -26.93
N GLN A 32 -9.61 10.81 -27.09
CA GLN A 32 -8.39 10.15 -27.59
C GLN A 32 -7.42 9.60 -26.53
N THR A 33 -7.60 9.93 -25.25
CA THR A 33 -6.67 9.51 -24.19
C THR A 33 -7.01 8.18 -23.53
N GLU A 34 -8.25 7.69 -23.60
CA GLU A 34 -8.66 6.43 -22.99
C GLU A 34 -8.12 5.17 -23.70
N ALA A 35 -7.88 5.22 -25.02
CA ALA A 35 -7.35 4.10 -25.79
C ALA A 35 -5.87 3.77 -25.49
N GLN A 36 -5.15 4.62 -24.75
CA GLN A 36 -3.69 4.48 -24.49
C GLN A 36 -3.31 3.92 -23.12
N ASN A 37 -4.26 3.76 -22.17
CA ASN A 37 -3.95 3.29 -20.83
C ASN A 37 -4.81 2.08 -20.42
N PRO A 38 -4.39 0.85 -20.77
CA PRO A 38 -5.17 -0.35 -20.47
C PRO A 38 -5.33 -0.58 -18.97
N PHE A 39 -4.41 -0.09 -18.13
CA PHE A 39 -4.45 -0.31 -16.68
C PHE A 39 -5.63 0.40 -16.02
N ALA A 40 -5.98 1.60 -16.45
CA ALA A 40 -7.18 2.28 -15.95
C ALA A 40 -8.46 1.51 -16.29
N GLN A 41 -8.56 0.98 -17.51
CA GLN A 41 -9.68 0.12 -17.91
C GLN A 41 -9.75 -1.15 -17.05
N TRP A 42 -8.63 -1.86 -16.89
CA TRP A 42 -8.57 -3.09 -16.09
C TRP A 42 -8.84 -2.82 -14.59
N GLY A 43 -8.42 -1.67 -14.10
CA GLY A 43 -8.77 -1.20 -12.75
C GLY A 43 -10.27 -1.02 -12.57
N ARG A 44 -10.95 -0.36 -13.53
CA ARG A 44 -12.42 -0.20 -13.54
C ARG A 44 -13.15 -1.55 -13.62
N GLU A 45 -12.75 -2.42 -14.54
CA GLU A 45 -13.32 -3.77 -14.67
C GLU A 45 -13.19 -4.58 -13.38
N THR A 46 -12.02 -4.48 -12.72
CA THR A 46 -11.75 -5.22 -11.48
C THR A 46 -12.58 -4.68 -10.32
N LEU A 47 -12.68 -3.35 -10.15
CA LEU A 47 -13.54 -2.76 -9.12
C LEU A 47 -15.02 -3.09 -9.38
N ALA A 48 -15.49 -3.08 -10.63
CA ALA A 48 -16.85 -3.49 -10.97
C ALA A 48 -17.12 -4.96 -10.62
N ALA A 49 -16.15 -5.86 -10.84
CA ALA A 49 -16.25 -7.25 -10.44
C ALA A 49 -16.28 -7.41 -8.89
N ILE A 50 -15.51 -6.60 -8.16
CA ILE A 50 -15.55 -6.57 -6.69
C ILE A 50 -16.93 -6.12 -6.21
N GLU A 51 -17.50 -5.05 -6.77
CA GLU A 51 -18.86 -4.59 -6.43
C GLU A 51 -19.90 -5.69 -6.66
N ARG A 52 -19.85 -6.38 -7.78
CA ARG A 52 -20.78 -7.47 -8.12
C ARG A 52 -20.67 -8.66 -7.17
N ASP A 53 -19.44 -9.12 -6.89
CA ASP A 53 -19.22 -10.41 -6.24
C ASP A 53 -19.11 -10.30 -4.72
N PHE A 54 -18.68 -9.17 -4.18
CA PHE A 54 -18.36 -9.04 -2.75
C PHE A 54 -19.16 -7.99 -2.00
N ARG A 55 -19.85 -7.04 -2.66
CA ARG A 55 -20.57 -5.97 -1.98
C ARG A 55 -21.62 -6.53 -1.03
N MET A 56 -21.62 -6.05 0.19
CA MET A 56 -22.67 -6.33 1.17
C MET A 56 -23.92 -5.48 0.87
N PRO A 57 -25.14 -6.01 1.07
CA PRO A 57 -26.38 -5.30 0.75
C PRO A 57 -26.58 -3.99 1.54
N ALA A 58 -26.00 -3.90 2.73
CA ALA A 58 -26.09 -2.73 3.60
C ALA A 58 -24.70 -2.34 4.14
N GLY A 59 -24.51 -1.07 4.49
CA GLY A 59 -23.40 -0.60 5.30
C GLY A 59 -22.08 -0.32 4.57
N GLY A 60 -21.98 -0.50 3.25
CA GLY A 60 -20.77 -0.10 2.51
C GLY A 60 -19.58 -1.07 2.58
N GLY A 61 -19.73 -2.21 3.25
CA GLY A 61 -18.69 -3.23 3.39
C GLY A 61 -18.71 -4.29 2.30
N TYR A 62 -17.74 -5.21 2.40
CA TYR A 62 -17.56 -6.31 1.46
C TYR A 62 -17.41 -7.65 2.19
N TYR A 63 -17.87 -8.71 1.56
CA TYR A 63 -17.69 -10.07 2.04
C TYR A 63 -16.25 -10.54 1.86
N GLU A 64 -15.78 -11.42 2.76
CA GLU A 64 -14.44 -12.00 2.70
C GLU A 64 -14.24 -12.85 1.44
N ASP A 65 -15.23 -13.69 1.12
CA ASP A 65 -15.12 -14.66 0.04
C ASP A 65 -16.45 -14.92 -0.69
N HIS A 66 -16.38 -15.78 -1.71
CA HIS A 66 -17.49 -16.21 -2.56
C HIS A 66 -18.69 -16.79 -1.80
N ARG A 67 -18.52 -17.24 -0.55
CA ARG A 67 -19.62 -17.79 0.26
C ARG A 67 -20.53 -16.69 0.81
N ARG A 68 -20.06 -15.42 0.83
CA ARG A 68 -20.81 -14.24 1.26
C ARG A 68 -21.42 -14.38 2.67
N LYS A 69 -20.65 -14.98 3.59
CA LYS A 69 -21.09 -15.23 4.97
C LYS A 69 -20.60 -14.17 5.95
N ASN A 70 -19.35 -13.81 5.87
CA ASN A 70 -18.67 -12.93 6.80
C ASN A 70 -18.16 -11.68 6.10
N ALA A 71 -18.12 -10.55 6.80
CA ALA A 71 -17.40 -9.37 6.36
C ALA A 71 -15.92 -9.73 6.18
N ALA A 72 -15.26 -9.07 5.24
CA ALA A 72 -13.84 -9.28 5.00
C ALA A 72 -13.02 -8.85 6.22
N PHE A 73 -11.85 -9.49 6.39
CA PHE A 73 -10.87 -9.04 7.38
C PHE A 73 -10.41 -7.60 7.09
N ALA A 74 -9.95 -6.92 8.13
CA ALA A 74 -9.45 -5.55 8.05
C ALA A 74 -8.40 -5.37 6.94
N TRP A 75 -7.50 -6.34 6.77
CA TRP A 75 -6.49 -6.30 5.70
C TRP A 75 -7.10 -6.30 4.28
N GLY A 76 -8.11 -7.15 4.02
CA GLY A 76 -8.80 -7.16 2.73
C GLY A 76 -9.45 -5.81 2.39
N HIS A 77 -10.13 -5.22 3.37
CA HIS A 77 -10.69 -3.89 3.24
C HIS A 77 -9.61 -2.79 3.11
N ALA A 78 -8.47 -2.91 3.79
CA ALA A 78 -7.37 -1.95 3.68
C ALA A 78 -6.78 -1.89 2.27
N ILE A 79 -6.59 -3.03 1.62
CA ILE A 79 -6.08 -3.08 0.24
C ILE A 79 -7.13 -2.53 -0.74
N LEU A 80 -8.41 -2.87 -0.54
CA LEU A 80 -9.50 -2.30 -1.34
C LEU A 80 -9.64 -0.78 -1.14
N LEU A 81 -9.50 -0.30 0.10
CA LEU A 81 -9.47 1.13 0.42
C LEU A 81 -8.39 1.87 -0.37
N GLN A 82 -7.18 1.32 -0.42
CA GLN A 82 -6.09 1.89 -1.20
C GLN A 82 -6.36 1.85 -2.71
N ALA A 83 -7.02 0.78 -3.21
CA ALA A 83 -7.43 0.70 -4.61
C ALA A 83 -8.44 1.80 -4.97
N TYR A 84 -9.49 1.97 -4.15
CA TYR A 84 -10.47 3.06 -4.34
C TYR A 84 -9.85 4.44 -4.18
N ALA A 85 -8.95 4.63 -3.21
CA ALA A 85 -8.30 5.92 -3.00
C ALA A 85 -7.44 6.31 -4.22
N LYS A 86 -6.69 5.35 -4.79
CA LYS A 86 -5.92 5.61 -6.02
C LYS A 86 -6.83 5.84 -7.22
N ALA A 87 -7.91 5.09 -7.35
CA ALA A 87 -8.93 5.33 -8.38
C ALA A 87 -9.55 6.73 -8.27
N ALA A 88 -9.91 7.16 -7.05
CA ALA A 88 -10.52 8.47 -6.79
C ALA A 88 -9.59 9.67 -7.04
N GLN A 89 -8.26 9.47 -7.02
CA GLN A 89 -7.29 10.47 -7.44
C GLN A 89 -7.34 10.72 -8.97
N LEU A 90 -7.67 9.69 -9.75
CA LEU A 90 -7.70 9.75 -11.22
C LEU A 90 -9.11 9.94 -11.76
N ASP A 91 -10.14 9.48 -11.07
CA ASP A 91 -11.55 9.54 -11.44
C ASP A 91 -12.42 9.84 -10.21
N PRO A 92 -12.96 11.09 -10.12
CA PRO A 92 -13.78 11.52 -8.98
C PRO A 92 -15.03 10.67 -8.72
N SER A 93 -15.50 9.86 -9.65
CA SER A 93 -16.67 8.98 -9.46
C SER A 93 -16.44 7.93 -8.36
N TYR A 94 -15.18 7.61 -8.06
CA TYR A 94 -14.81 6.68 -6.99
C TYR A 94 -14.78 7.31 -5.58
N ARG A 95 -14.97 8.64 -5.45
CA ARG A 95 -14.98 9.30 -4.12
C ARG A 95 -16.11 8.82 -3.22
N GLN A 96 -17.30 8.56 -3.79
CA GLN A 96 -18.43 8.07 -2.97
C GLN A 96 -18.23 6.60 -2.53
N PRO A 97 -17.86 5.63 -3.40
CA PRO A 97 -17.48 4.29 -2.97
C PRO A 97 -16.37 4.28 -1.90
N LEU A 98 -15.35 5.14 -2.06
CA LEU A 98 -14.29 5.33 -1.08
C LEU A 98 -14.84 5.81 0.27
N ALA A 99 -15.68 6.84 0.28
CA ALA A 99 -16.28 7.38 1.51
C ALA A 99 -17.14 6.35 2.24
N ASN A 100 -17.95 5.59 1.49
CA ASN A 100 -18.78 4.52 2.05
C ASN A 100 -17.92 3.43 2.72
N LEU A 101 -16.77 3.09 2.12
CA LEU A 101 -15.86 2.10 2.70
C LEU A 101 -15.19 2.64 3.97
N VAL A 102 -14.75 3.91 3.98
CA VAL A 102 -14.20 4.54 5.20
C VAL A 102 -15.23 4.57 6.32
N GLU A 103 -16.50 4.89 6.02
CA GLU A 103 -17.58 4.86 6.99
C GLU A 103 -17.79 3.44 7.55
N PHE A 104 -17.87 2.43 6.68
CA PHE A 104 -18.01 1.04 7.11
C PHE A 104 -16.86 0.59 8.02
N LEU A 105 -15.63 1.01 7.76
CA LEU A 105 -14.46 0.67 8.57
C LEU A 105 -14.54 1.21 10.00
N GLN A 106 -15.42 2.20 10.30
CA GLN A 106 -15.66 2.61 11.67
C GLN A 106 -16.23 1.48 12.55
N SER A 107 -16.91 0.49 11.95
CA SER A 107 -17.36 -0.71 12.66
C SER A 107 -16.23 -1.63 13.15
N TYR A 108 -15.01 -1.46 12.62
CA TYR A 108 -13.81 -2.18 13.08
C TYR A 108 -13.06 -1.43 14.18
N TRP A 109 -13.35 -0.14 14.36
CA TRP A 109 -12.65 0.69 15.34
C TRP A 109 -13.05 0.34 16.76
N VAL A 110 -12.08 0.01 17.59
CA VAL A 110 -12.27 -0.34 19.00
C VAL A 110 -11.36 0.49 19.87
N MET A 111 -11.96 1.07 20.94
CA MET A 111 -11.23 1.73 22.01
C MET A 111 -11.04 0.74 23.16
N GLU A 112 -9.80 0.50 23.56
CA GLU A 112 -9.48 -0.35 24.70
C GLU A 112 -8.34 0.26 25.51
N ASN A 113 -8.55 0.44 26.81
CA ASN A 113 -7.58 1.06 27.73
C ASN A 113 -7.05 2.44 27.26
N GLY A 114 -7.91 3.23 26.64
CA GLY A 114 -7.57 4.57 26.12
C GLY A 114 -6.83 4.57 24.79
N LEU A 115 -6.59 3.40 24.17
CA LEU A 115 -5.93 3.26 22.89
C LEU A 115 -6.89 2.73 21.82
N GLY A 116 -7.17 3.56 20.81
CA GLY A 116 -7.97 3.19 19.63
C GLY A 116 -7.15 2.42 18.62
N GLY A 117 -7.79 1.45 17.95
CA GLY A 117 -7.22 0.68 16.84
C GLY A 117 -8.27 -0.17 16.14
N TYR A 118 -8.01 -0.54 14.90
CA TYR A 118 -8.91 -1.42 14.15
C TYR A 118 -8.74 -2.88 14.58
N ASP A 119 -9.86 -3.52 14.92
CA ASP A 119 -9.93 -4.98 15.10
C ASP A 119 -9.86 -5.66 13.72
N CYS A 120 -9.54 -6.95 13.69
CA CYS A 120 -9.48 -7.70 12.43
C CYS A 120 -10.85 -7.93 11.79
N LEU A 121 -11.95 -7.82 12.55
CA LEU A 121 -13.35 -7.97 12.09
C LEU A 121 -14.24 -6.90 12.72
N PRO A 122 -15.45 -6.62 12.14
CA PRO A 122 -16.32 -5.56 12.66
C PRO A 122 -16.93 -5.92 14.02
N SER A 123 -17.13 -4.89 14.85
CA SER A 123 -17.82 -5.00 16.15
C SER A 123 -19.34 -5.15 15.98
N PRO A 124 -20.06 -5.76 16.96
CA PRO A 124 -19.55 -6.24 18.25
C PRO A 124 -18.90 -7.63 18.17
N ARG A 125 -17.83 -7.85 18.95
CA ARG A 125 -17.15 -9.14 19.08
C ARG A 125 -16.91 -9.47 20.55
N GLU A 126 -16.90 -10.77 20.87
CA GLU A 126 -16.61 -11.27 22.20
C GLU A 126 -15.12 -11.08 22.58
N HIS A 127 -14.23 -11.26 21.60
CA HIS A 127 -12.79 -11.10 21.77
C HIS A 127 -12.24 -10.11 20.76
N ILE A 128 -11.48 -9.14 21.23
CA ILE A 128 -10.75 -8.17 20.42
C ILE A 128 -9.43 -8.77 19.98
N GLU A 129 -9.13 -8.67 18.69
CA GLU A 129 -7.87 -9.14 18.12
C GLU A 129 -7.37 -8.14 17.08
N ARG A 130 -6.49 -7.24 17.51
CA ARG A 130 -5.98 -6.15 16.69
C ARG A 130 -4.58 -6.48 16.17
N TYR A 131 -4.45 -6.47 14.85
CA TYR A 131 -3.16 -6.70 14.20
C TYR A 131 -2.48 -5.37 13.87
N TYR A 132 -1.20 -5.26 14.19
CA TYR A 132 -0.44 -4.03 13.94
C TYR A 132 -0.22 -3.80 12.45
N ASP A 133 -0.05 -4.86 11.65
CA ASP A 133 0.03 -4.76 10.19
C ASP A 133 -1.29 -4.32 9.56
N ASP A 134 -2.44 -4.89 9.94
CA ASP A 134 -3.75 -4.45 9.46
C ASP A 134 -3.94 -2.94 9.67
N ASN A 135 -3.60 -2.44 10.85
CA ASN A 135 -3.70 -1.02 11.19
C ASN A 135 -2.73 -0.16 10.38
N ALA A 136 -1.52 -0.65 10.08
CA ALA A 136 -0.58 0.05 9.21
C ALA A 136 -1.10 0.16 7.77
N TRP A 137 -1.70 -0.93 7.23
CA TRP A 137 -2.33 -0.92 5.92
C TRP A 137 -3.54 0.01 5.86
N LEU A 138 -4.37 0.05 6.91
CA LEU A 138 -5.50 0.98 7.03
C LEU A 138 -5.02 2.43 7.14
N ALA A 139 -3.98 2.71 7.93
CA ALA A 139 -3.38 4.05 8.02
C ALA A 139 -2.90 4.54 6.65
N MET A 140 -2.22 3.69 5.87
CA MET A 140 -1.81 4.03 4.50
C MET A 140 -3.02 4.30 3.59
N GLY A 141 -4.06 3.47 3.66
CA GLY A 141 -5.30 3.65 2.89
C GLY A 141 -6.03 4.96 3.23
N LEU A 142 -6.08 5.32 4.51
CA LEU A 142 -6.69 6.58 4.97
C LEU A 142 -5.86 7.81 4.54
N MET A 143 -4.53 7.72 4.54
CA MET A 143 -3.68 8.78 3.98
C MET A 143 -3.89 8.94 2.47
N ASP A 144 -3.99 7.83 1.73
CA ASP A 144 -4.32 7.88 0.29
C ASP A 144 -5.74 8.45 0.05
N ALA A 145 -6.71 8.14 0.93
CA ALA A 145 -8.06 8.71 0.90
C ALA A 145 -8.06 10.22 1.20
N TYR A 146 -7.24 10.67 2.16
CA TYR A 146 -7.02 12.09 2.41
C TYR A 146 -6.48 12.81 1.17
N VAL A 147 -5.47 12.24 0.51
CA VAL A 147 -4.92 12.82 -0.74
C VAL A 147 -5.97 12.88 -1.85
N ALA A 148 -6.86 11.87 -1.95
CA ALA A 148 -7.90 11.80 -2.98
C ALA A 148 -9.07 12.78 -2.75
N CYS A 149 -9.44 13.02 -1.49
CA CYS A 149 -10.67 13.74 -1.14
C CYS A 149 -10.45 15.07 -0.42
N GLY A 150 -9.24 15.32 0.12
CA GLY A 150 -8.93 16.53 0.90
C GLY A 150 -9.63 16.59 2.27
N ARG A 151 -10.12 15.45 2.80
CA ARG A 151 -10.85 15.38 4.07
C ARG A 151 -9.89 15.23 5.26
N PRO A 152 -9.78 16.24 6.15
CA PRO A 152 -8.84 16.20 7.28
C PRO A 152 -9.08 15.04 8.26
N ASP A 153 -10.35 14.65 8.46
CA ASP A 153 -10.73 13.54 9.34
C ASP A 153 -10.11 12.19 8.90
N TYR A 154 -9.83 11.99 7.63
CA TYR A 154 -9.13 10.80 7.15
C TYR A 154 -7.66 10.78 7.58
N LEU A 155 -7.00 11.95 7.59
CA LEU A 155 -5.63 12.06 8.08
C LEU A 155 -5.55 11.91 9.60
N GLU A 156 -6.53 12.42 10.34
CA GLU A 156 -6.64 12.24 11.80
C GLU A 156 -6.83 10.76 12.16
N GLN A 157 -7.72 10.05 11.46
CA GLN A 157 -7.92 8.62 11.64
C GLN A 157 -6.66 7.81 11.28
N ALA A 158 -5.96 8.19 10.21
CA ALA A 158 -4.68 7.57 9.85
C ALA A 158 -3.64 7.75 10.96
N GLY A 159 -3.56 8.94 11.55
CA GLY A 159 -2.69 9.22 12.69
C GLY A 159 -3.05 8.38 13.93
N ALA A 160 -4.34 8.20 14.22
CA ALA A 160 -4.80 7.37 15.31
C ALA A 160 -4.45 5.87 15.10
N ALA A 161 -4.66 5.33 13.89
CA ALA A 161 -4.26 3.98 13.54
C ALA A 161 -2.73 3.79 13.60
N LEU A 162 -1.97 4.80 13.17
CA LEU A 162 -0.51 4.76 13.25
C LEU A 162 -0.01 4.81 14.70
N ASN A 163 -0.65 5.59 15.58
CA ASN A 163 -0.35 5.57 17.01
C ASN A 163 -0.60 4.19 17.62
N PHE A 164 -1.66 3.50 17.19
CA PHE A 164 -1.86 2.10 17.57
C PHE A 164 -0.71 1.21 17.10
N CYS A 165 -0.27 1.33 15.83
CA CYS A 165 0.88 0.56 15.33
C CYS A 165 2.13 0.77 16.19
N LEU A 166 2.40 2.04 16.57
CA LEU A 166 3.56 2.39 17.39
C LEU A 166 3.47 1.89 18.84
N SER A 167 2.28 1.59 19.35
CA SER A 167 2.16 0.92 20.66
C SER A 167 2.70 -0.51 20.68
N GLY A 168 2.88 -1.12 19.51
CA GLY A 168 3.55 -2.42 19.35
C GLY A 168 5.08 -2.33 19.31
N LEU A 169 5.67 -1.13 19.41
CA LEU A 169 7.11 -0.92 19.49
C LEU A 169 7.57 -0.99 20.95
N ASP A 170 8.58 -1.77 21.23
CA ASP A 170 9.24 -1.81 22.51
C ASP A 170 10.71 -1.33 22.45
N LYS A 171 11.41 -1.35 23.60
CA LYS A 171 12.81 -0.90 23.71
C LYS A 171 13.82 -1.68 22.86
N GLU A 172 13.47 -2.88 22.43
CA GLU A 172 14.31 -3.75 21.61
C GLU A 172 14.15 -3.48 20.11
N GLY A 173 13.19 -2.60 19.74
CA GLY A 173 12.86 -2.28 18.36
C GLY A 173 11.96 -3.33 17.69
N GLY A 174 11.51 -2.99 16.45
CA GLY A 174 10.56 -3.81 15.72
C GLY A 174 9.15 -3.78 16.29
N ILE A 175 8.16 -4.09 15.47
CA ILE A 175 6.74 -4.08 15.85
C ILE A 175 6.26 -5.52 16.04
N TRP A 176 5.58 -5.77 17.14
CA TRP A 176 4.89 -7.04 17.39
C TRP A 176 3.82 -7.30 16.33
N TRP A 177 3.38 -8.56 16.18
CA TRP A 177 2.41 -8.89 15.16
C TRP A 177 1.00 -8.45 15.53
N ARG A 178 0.59 -8.70 16.77
CA ARG A 178 -0.78 -8.43 17.23
C ARG A 178 -0.85 -8.04 18.70
N GLN A 179 -1.99 -7.45 19.05
CA GLN A 179 -2.42 -7.22 20.41
C GLN A 179 -3.69 -8.02 20.68
N THR A 180 -3.71 -8.75 21.78
CA THR A 180 -4.85 -9.58 22.20
C THR A 180 -5.38 -9.11 23.55
N SER A 181 -6.58 -9.58 23.94
CA SER A 181 -7.14 -9.34 25.28
C SER A 181 -6.63 -10.40 26.29
N PRO A 182 -6.13 -10.05 27.50
CA PRO A 182 -5.86 -8.69 27.96
C PRO A 182 -4.81 -7.98 27.11
N VAL A 183 -4.82 -6.63 27.11
CA VAL A 183 -4.07 -5.81 26.16
C VAL A 183 -2.56 -5.96 26.34
N GLU A 184 -1.98 -6.91 25.61
CA GLU A 184 -0.54 -7.14 25.55
C GLU A 184 -0.09 -7.42 24.11
N PRO A 185 1.11 -6.94 23.70
CA PRO A 185 1.70 -7.34 22.44
C PRO A 185 2.00 -8.83 22.44
N ALA A 186 1.56 -9.54 21.40
CA ALA A 186 1.66 -10.99 21.31
C ALA A 186 2.21 -11.48 19.96
N GLY A 187 2.66 -12.72 19.94
CA GLY A 187 3.23 -13.36 18.76
C GLY A 187 4.72 -13.13 18.61
N THR A 188 5.13 -12.77 17.41
CA THR A 188 6.50 -12.51 16.99
C THR A 188 6.66 -11.06 16.56
N LYS A 189 7.88 -10.54 16.43
CA LYS A 189 8.15 -9.29 15.75
C LYS A 189 8.35 -9.58 14.27
N ASN A 190 7.50 -9.00 13.44
CA ASN A 190 7.39 -9.39 12.03
C ASN A 190 7.85 -8.29 11.09
N THR A 191 8.37 -8.71 9.94
CA THR A 191 8.60 -7.80 8.82
C THR A 191 7.28 -7.18 8.35
N CYS A 192 6.19 -7.97 8.32
CA CYS A 192 4.87 -7.50 7.89
C CYS A 192 4.24 -6.43 8.80
N SER A 193 4.59 -6.38 10.08
CA SER A 193 4.14 -5.30 10.97
C SER A 193 5.11 -4.12 10.94
N THR A 194 6.42 -4.40 10.95
CA THR A 194 7.45 -3.36 11.10
C THR A 194 7.62 -2.52 9.83
N ALA A 195 7.73 -3.16 8.66
CA ALA A 195 7.97 -2.43 7.41
C ALA A 195 6.76 -1.59 6.95
N PRO A 196 5.50 -2.07 6.98
CA PRO A 196 4.35 -1.22 6.71
C PRO A 196 4.19 -0.06 7.71
N THR A 197 4.47 -0.29 9.02
CA THR A 197 4.47 0.80 10.00
C THR A 197 5.55 1.85 9.69
N ALA A 198 6.76 1.42 9.32
CA ALA A 198 7.82 2.34 8.89
C ALA A 198 7.40 3.15 7.66
N TYR A 199 6.82 2.50 6.65
CA TYR A 199 6.33 3.18 5.44
C TYR A 199 5.19 4.15 5.77
N ALA A 200 4.23 3.75 6.61
CA ALA A 200 3.14 4.63 7.06
C ALA A 200 3.67 5.85 7.83
N CYS A 201 4.69 5.69 8.68
CA CYS A 201 5.38 6.81 9.33
C CYS A 201 5.99 7.78 8.32
N LEU A 202 6.67 7.29 7.28
CA LEU A 202 7.25 8.14 6.23
C LEU A 202 6.17 8.90 5.46
N ARG A 203 5.07 8.25 5.11
CA ARG A 203 3.94 8.88 4.45
C ARG A 203 3.27 9.93 5.34
N TYR A 204 3.13 9.65 6.63
CA TYR A 204 2.56 10.60 7.58
C TYR A 204 3.47 11.82 7.78
N TYR A 205 4.80 11.62 7.85
CA TYR A 205 5.78 12.70 7.83
C TYR A 205 5.69 13.54 6.53
N GLU A 206 5.60 12.90 5.37
CA GLU A 206 5.44 13.60 4.07
C GLU A 206 4.22 14.54 4.06
N LEU A 207 3.11 14.13 4.70
CA LEU A 207 1.86 14.89 4.73
C LEU A 207 1.81 15.95 5.83
N THR A 208 2.49 15.73 6.97
CA THR A 208 2.35 16.57 8.17
C THR A 208 3.60 17.35 8.54
N GLY A 209 4.78 16.92 8.08
CA GLY A 209 6.08 17.49 8.48
C GLY A 209 6.53 17.12 9.89
N GLN A 210 5.87 16.18 10.57
CA GLN A 210 6.21 15.80 11.94
C GLN A 210 7.47 14.91 11.97
N GLU A 211 8.61 15.50 12.33
CA GLU A 211 9.95 14.89 12.34
C GLU A 211 10.06 13.59 13.18
N SER A 212 9.24 13.44 14.22
CA SER A 212 9.24 12.23 15.04
C SER A 212 8.94 10.96 14.22
N PHE A 213 8.03 11.05 13.25
CA PHE A 213 7.68 9.92 12.39
C PHE A 213 8.81 9.56 11.42
N LEU A 214 9.54 10.54 10.88
CA LEU A 214 10.73 10.26 10.06
C LEU A 214 11.79 9.50 10.88
N LYS A 215 12.10 9.96 12.09
CA LYS A 215 13.07 9.31 12.98
C LYS A 215 12.64 7.90 13.37
N THR A 216 11.35 7.70 13.67
CA THR A 216 10.79 6.39 13.98
C THR A 216 10.90 5.44 12.80
N ALA A 217 10.56 5.90 11.60
CA ALA A 217 10.67 5.08 10.40
C ALA A 217 12.12 4.65 10.10
N GLN A 218 13.09 5.56 10.28
CA GLN A 218 14.50 5.24 10.13
C GLN A 218 14.96 4.17 11.14
N ALA A 219 14.55 4.30 12.41
CA ALA A 219 14.87 3.32 13.45
C ALA A 219 14.23 1.94 13.17
N LEU A 220 12.98 1.91 12.70
CA LEU A 220 12.29 0.66 12.33
C LEU A 220 12.97 -0.02 11.13
N LEU A 221 13.38 0.75 10.12
CA LEU A 221 14.09 0.19 8.96
C LEU A 221 15.48 -0.32 9.37
N GLU A 222 16.20 0.41 10.22
CA GLU A 222 17.49 -0.05 10.74
C GLU A 222 17.36 -1.34 11.56
N TRP A 223 16.31 -1.46 12.36
CA TRP A 223 16.02 -2.69 13.09
C TRP A 223 15.76 -3.87 12.14
N LEU A 224 14.97 -3.67 11.08
CA LEU A 224 14.72 -4.68 10.05
C LEU A 224 16.01 -5.13 9.38
N GLU A 225 16.87 -4.19 8.98
CA GLU A 225 18.16 -4.46 8.34
C GLU A 225 19.11 -5.27 9.23
N LYS A 226 19.11 -5.00 10.52
CA LYS A 226 19.98 -5.72 11.49
C LYS A 226 19.44 -7.09 11.89
N THR A 227 18.11 -7.26 11.90
CA THR A 227 17.48 -8.41 12.55
C THR A 227 16.91 -9.41 11.55
N LEU A 228 16.34 -8.92 10.44
CA LEU A 228 15.55 -9.76 9.52
C LEU A 228 16.07 -9.74 8.06
N GLU A 229 17.04 -8.89 7.68
CA GLU A 229 17.67 -8.95 6.37
C GLU A 229 18.66 -10.13 6.32
N ASP A 230 18.53 -10.99 5.29
CA ASP A 230 19.39 -12.14 5.06
C ASP A 230 20.55 -11.78 4.11
N GLU A 231 21.54 -12.65 3.97
CA GLU A 231 22.73 -12.47 3.13
C GLU A 231 22.39 -12.25 1.64
N ASP A 232 21.25 -12.79 1.17
CA ASP A 232 20.75 -12.54 -0.20
C ASP A 232 20.04 -11.19 -0.37
N GLY A 233 20.00 -10.36 0.68
CA GLY A 233 19.38 -9.06 0.73
C GLY A 233 17.85 -9.08 0.85
N LEU A 234 17.23 -10.27 0.99
CA LEU A 234 15.80 -10.42 1.20
C LEU A 234 15.47 -10.57 2.69
N PHE A 235 14.22 -10.26 3.07
CA PHE A 235 13.82 -10.23 4.47
C PHE A 235 13.10 -11.52 4.89
N PHE A 236 13.52 -12.06 6.05
CA PHE A 236 12.82 -13.13 6.76
C PHE A 236 11.44 -12.66 7.26
N ASP A 237 10.58 -13.60 7.61
CA ASP A 237 9.22 -13.32 8.05
C ASP A 237 9.20 -12.66 9.44
N SER A 238 9.86 -13.25 10.43
CA SER A 238 9.76 -12.77 11.80
C SER A 238 10.84 -13.35 12.71
N ILE A 239 10.90 -12.78 13.95
CA ILE A 239 11.71 -13.28 15.06
C ILE A 239 10.83 -13.47 16.30
N GLY A 240 10.98 -14.62 16.97
CA GLY A 240 10.32 -14.92 18.22
C GLY A 240 10.96 -14.26 19.44
N ARG A 241 10.28 -14.27 20.59
CA ARG A 241 10.82 -13.81 21.89
C ARG A 241 12.07 -14.57 22.32
N ASP A 242 12.21 -15.81 21.87
CA ASP A 242 13.34 -16.70 22.10
C ASP A 242 14.52 -16.44 21.15
N GLY A 243 14.43 -15.42 20.30
CA GLY A 243 15.43 -15.10 19.28
C GLY A 243 15.38 -16.00 18.03
N ARG A 244 14.45 -16.93 17.93
CA ARG A 244 14.34 -17.85 16.79
C ARG A 244 13.78 -17.13 15.56
N LEU A 245 14.51 -17.20 14.45
CA LEU A 245 14.11 -16.63 13.17
C LEU A 245 13.17 -17.57 12.41
N HIS A 246 12.06 -17.02 11.91
CA HIS A 246 11.19 -17.64 10.93
C HIS A 246 11.67 -17.24 9.53
N ARG A 247 12.44 -18.13 8.90
CA ARG A 247 13.24 -17.85 7.69
C ARG A 247 12.44 -17.84 6.37
N ARG A 248 11.11 -17.93 6.45
CA ARG A 248 10.28 -17.81 5.25
C ARG A 248 10.40 -16.42 4.67
N LYS A 249 10.44 -16.31 3.33
CA LYS A 249 10.53 -15.04 2.61
C LYS A 249 9.31 -14.88 1.72
N TRP A 250 8.57 -13.82 1.97
CA TRP A 250 7.44 -13.40 1.15
C TRP A 250 7.82 -12.17 0.33
N SER A 251 7.25 -12.00 -0.88
CA SER A 251 7.59 -10.85 -1.71
C SER A 251 7.31 -9.51 -1.03
N TYR A 252 6.22 -9.39 -0.29
CA TYR A 252 5.88 -8.15 0.40
C TYR A 252 6.81 -7.82 1.57
N ASN A 253 7.38 -8.82 2.26
CA ASN A 253 8.38 -8.63 3.30
C ASN A 253 9.66 -7.94 2.77
N SER A 254 9.96 -8.09 1.49
CA SER A 254 11.08 -7.39 0.86
C SER A 254 10.63 -6.15 0.08
N ALA A 255 9.43 -6.16 -0.49
CA ALA A 255 8.89 -5.01 -1.22
C ALA A 255 8.60 -3.81 -0.31
N MET A 256 8.13 -4.02 0.93
CA MET A 256 7.86 -2.91 1.85
C MET A 256 9.14 -2.20 2.34
N PRO A 257 10.22 -2.88 2.77
CA PRO A 257 11.51 -2.23 3.02
C PRO A 257 12.08 -1.53 1.77
N LEU A 258 11.90 -2.10 0.57
CA LEU A 258 12.26 -1.44 -0.69
C LEU A 258 11.53 -0.10 -0.84
N ARG A 259 10.22 -0.07 -0.63
CA ARG A 259 9.41 1.16 -0.67
C ARG A 259 9.86 2.18 0.39
N CYS A 260 10.18 1.72 1.61
CA CYS A 260 10.74 2.59 2.66
C CYS A 260 12.05 3.24 2.21
N ARG A 261 12.98 2.47 1.62
CA ARG A 261 14.26 2.97 1.12
C ARG A 261 14.06 4.00 -0.01
N VAL A 262 13.13 3.73 -0.94
CA VAL A 262 12.78 4.66 -2.03
C VAL A 262 12.21 5.97 -1.48
N LEU A 263 11.27 5.89 -0.55
CA LEU A 263 10.64 7.08 0.03
C LEU A 263 11.62 7.88 0.90
N LEU A 264 12.49 7.22 1.67
CA LEU A 264 13.58 7.88 2.41
C LEU A 264 14.53 8.63 1.48
N TYR A 265 14.91 8.03 0.33
CA TYR A 265 15.71 8.74 -0.68
C TYR A 265 14.99 10.01 -1.18
N ARG A 266 13.70 9.91 -1.50
CA ARG A 266 12.90 11.06 -1.96
C ARG A 266 12.79 12.18 -0.91
N LEU A 267 12.64 11.81 0.36
CA LEU A 267 12.46 12.77 1.46
C LEU A 267 13.77 13.40 1.93
N THR A 268 14.90 12.67 1.84
CA THR A 268 16.17 13.09 2.43
C THR A 268 17.27 13.43 1.42
N GLY A 269 17.13 13.00 0.17
CA GLY A 269 18.17 13.11 -0.87
C GLY A 269 19.38 12.18 -0.67
N ARG A 270 19.37 11.32 0.35
CA ARG A 270 20.49 10.42 0.69
C ARG A 270 20.58 9.26 -0.29
N LYS A 271 21.63 9.24 -1.11
CA LYS A 271 21.86 8.25 -2.17
C LYS A 271 22.05 6.83 -1.66
N ASP A 272 22.56 6.65 -0.45
CA ASP A 272 22.73 5.32 0.16
C ASP A 272 21.40 4.55 0.26
N TYR A 273 20.28 5.23 0.51
CA TYR A 273 18.95 4.61 0.46
C TYR A 273 18.58 4.13 -0.95
N LEU A 274 18.86 4.92 -1.99
CA LEU A 274 18.61 4.52 -3.37
C LEU A 274 19.46 3.32 -3.78
N ASP A 275 20.75 3.31 -3.42
CA ASP A 275 21.65 2.22 -3.71
C ASP A 275 21.22 0.90 -3.04
N LYS A 276 20.79 0.97 -1.78
CA LYS A 276 20.19 -0.16 -1.05
C LYS A 276 18.87 -0.61 -1.70
N ALA A 277 18.02 0.33 -2.13
CA ALA A 277 16.77 0.03 -2.83
C ALA A 277 17.00 -0.72 -4.14
N LEU A 278 17.95 -0.27 -4.95
CA LEU A 278 18.30 -0.93 -6.22
C LEU A 278 18.81 -2.36 -6.03
N ARG A 279 19.67 -2.60 -5.02
CA ARG A 279 20.15 -3.96 -4.70
C ARG A 279 19.00 -4.87 -4.25
N LEU A 280 18.13 -4.38 -3.36
CA LEU A 280 16.97 -5.15 -2.90
C LEU A 280 15.97 -5.43 -4.03
N ALA A 281 15.74 -4.46 -4.91
CA ALA A 281 14.87 -4.66 -6.08
C ALA A 281 15.40 -5.76 -7.00
N GLU A 282 16.71 -5.83 -7.20
CA GLU A 282 17.34 -6.87 -8.01
C GLU A 282 17.24 -8.26 -7.34
N ALA A 283 17.42 -8.35 -6.03
CA ALA A 283 17.19 -9.57 -5.25
C ALA A 283 15.72 -10.03 -5.36
N CYS A 284 14.76 -9.11 -5.22
CA CYS A 284 13.34 -9.40 -5.41
C CYS A 284 13.02 -9.89 -6.82
N ARG A 285 13.56 -9.24 -7.83
CA ARG A 285 13.42 -9.63 -9.23
C ARG A 285 13.93 -11.06 -9.45
N SER A 286 15.13 -11.33 -9.02
CA SER A 286 15.75 -12.66 -9.17
C SER A 286 14.95 -13.77 -8.51
N ARG A 287 14.35 -13.49 -7.34
CA ARG A 287 13.59 -14.48 -6.55
C ARG A 287 12.20 -14.75 -7.08
N TRP A 288 11.47 -13.71 -7.48
CA TRP A 288 10.03 -13.82 -7.72
C TRP A 288 9.57 -13.53 -9.14
N PHE A 289 10.36 -12.83 -9.95
CA PHE A 289 9.91 -12.45 -11.28
C PHE A 289 10.41 -13.41 -12.36
N ASP A 290 9.50 -13.80 -13.23
CA ASP A 290 9.82 -14.57 -14.43
C ASP A 290 9.97 -13.61 -15.62
N GLU A 291 11.21 -13.38 -16.05
CA GLU A 291 11.50 -12.47 -17.17
C GLU A 291 10.89 -12.94 -18.50
N SER A 292 10.64 -14.23 -18.68
CA SER A 292 10.07 -14.76 -19.92
C SER A 292 8.59 -14.47 -20.03
N SER A 293 7.82 -14.82 -19.00
CA SER A 293 6.37 -14.67 -18.97
C SER A 293 5.88 -13.35 -18.40
N GLY A 294 6.59 -12.77 -17.42
CA GLY A 294 6.13 -11.66 -16.60
C GLY A 294 5.44 -12.09 -15.31
N ALA A 295 5.29 -13.38 -15.05
CA ALA A 295 4.67 -13.89 -13.84
C ALA A 295 5.45 -13.47 -12.57
N ILE A 296 4.75 -13.14 -11.48
CA ILE A 296 5.32 -13.00 -10.15
C ILE A 296 5.00 -14.28 -9.37
N ARG A 297 6.02 -15.07 -9.04
CA ARG A 297 5.91 -16.35 -8.34
C ARG A 297 5.57 -16.17 -6.86
N CYS A 298 4.41 -15.56 -6.58
CA CYS A 298 3.93 -15.27 -5.25
C CYS A 298 2.40 -15.21 -5.20
N GLU A 299 1.84 -15.21 -4.00
CA GLU A 299 0.41 -14.98 -3.80
C GLU A 299 0.06 -13.52 -4.12
N SER A 300 -1.13 -13.30 -4.72
CA SER A 300 -1.60 -11.98 -5.17
C SER A 300 -1.53 -10.92 -4.09
N MET A 301 -1.93 -11.28 -2.86
CA MET A 301 -1.94 -10.42 -1.69
C MET A 301 -0.55 -9.95 -1.22
N PHE A 302 0.52 -10.56 -1.72
CA PHE A 302 1.90 -10.17 -1.48
C PHE A 302 2.57 -9.59 -2.72
N ALA A 303 2.19 -10.06 -3.91
CA ALA A 303 2.83 -9.71 -5.16
C ALA A 303 2.58 -8.26 -5.60
N PHE A 304 1.40 -7.69 -5.29
CA PHE A 304 1.05 -6.33 -5.69
C PHE A 304 2.00 -5.28 -5.11
N THR A 305 2.51 -5.49 -3.88
CA THR A 305 3.47 -4.58 -3.26
C THR A 305 4.78 -4.49 -4.01
N LEU A 306 5.18 -5.57 -4.68
CA LEU A 306 6.38 -5.58 -5.52
C LEU A 306 6.17 -4.74 -6.79
N VAL A 307 4.97 -4.78 -7.37
CA VAL A 307 4.60 -3.90 -8.49
C VAL A 307 4.67 -2.44 -8.07
N GLU A 308 4.08 -2.07 -6.93
CA GLU A 308 4.16 -0.70 -6.39
C GLU A 308 5.61 -0.26 -6.14
N ALA A 309 6.41 -1.13 -5.52
CA ALA A 309 7.81 -0.85 -5.23
C ALA A 309 8.62 -0.58 -6.51
N TRP A 310 8.37 -1.33 -7.59
CA TRP A 310 9.03 -1.11 -8.88
C TRP A 310 8.59 0.18 -9.56
N VAL A 311 7.31 0.54 -9.48
CA VAL A 311 6.80 1.83 -9.99
C VAL A 311 7.47 2.99 -9.25
N GLU A 312 7.49 2.97 -7.92
CA GLU A 312 8.12 3.98 -7.09
C GLU A 312 9.64 4.07 -7.35
N LEU A 313 10.32 2.93 -7.47
CA LEU A 313 11.75 2.87 -7.76
C LEU A 313 12.08 3.40 -9.15
N SER A 314 11.25 3.10 -10.16
CA SER A 314 11.42 3.63 -11.51
C SER A 314 11.40 5.15 -11.52
N ALA A 315 10.39 5.74 -10.86
CA ALA A 315 10.25 7.19 -10.75
C ALA A 315 11.41 7.83 -9.98
N ALA A 316 11.87 7.23 -8.87
CA ALA A 316 12.92 7.77 -8.04
C ALA A 316 14.33 7.63 -8.65
N SER A 317 14.58 6.56 -9.40
CA SER A 317 15.91 6.26 -9.96
C SER A 317 16.09 6.72 -11.41
N GLY A 318 15.02 7.11 -12.11
CA GLY A 318 15.01 7.37 -13.55
C GLY A 318 15.30 6.12 -14.41
N ARG A 319 15.13 4.90 -13.84
CA ARG A 319 15.42 3.63 -14.54
C ARG A 319 14.11 2.98 -15.03
N PRO A 320 13.73 3.14 -16.31
CA PRO A 320 12.44 2.72 -16.84
C PRO A 320 12.20 1.21 -16.81
N GLN A 321 13.24 0.39 -16.74
CA GLN A 321 13.11 -1.07 -16.70
C GLN A 321 12.29 -1.58 -15.50
N TRP A 322 12.24 -0.85 -14.39
CA TRP A 322 11.43 -1.23 -13.24
C TRP A 322 9.94 -1.07 -13.52
N LEU A 323 9.56 0.06 -14.14
CA LEU A 323 8.17 0.26 -14.59
C LEU A 323 7.77 -0.75 -15.67
N GLN A 324 8.67 -1.04 -16.63
CA GLN A 324 8.42 -2.03 -17.69
C GLN A 324 8.17 -3.42 -17.12
N ARG A 325 8.89 -3.84 -16.06
CA ARG A 325 8.63 -5.10 -15.34
C ARG A 325 7.29 -5.09 -14.63
N ALA A 326 6.95 -4.00 -13.95
CA ALA A 326 5.66 -3.82 -13.30
C ALA A 326 4.51 -3.93 -14.33
N GLN A 327 4.64 -3.26 -15.47
CA GLN A 327 3.67 -3.33 -16.57
C GLN A 327 3.57 -4.75 -17.12
N LYS A 328 4.69 -5.42 -17.40
CA LYS A 328 4.73 -6.79 -17.89
C LYS A 328 4.06 -7.76 -16.92
N ALA A 329 4.29 -7.60 -15.61
CA ALA A 329 3.63 -8.41 -14.59
C ALA A 329 2.11 -8.23 -14.63
N MET A 330 1.62 -7.01 -14.73
CA MET A 330 0.18 -6.76 -14.73
C MET A 330 -0.50 -7.13 -16.05
N HIS A 331 0.21 -7.11 -17.18
CA HIS A 331 -0.26 -7.74 -18.41
C HIS A 331 -0.44 -9.27 -18.24
N TYR A 332 0.56 -9.94 -17.64
CA TYR A 332 0.45 -11.36 -17.34
C TYR A 332 -0.74 -11.67 -16.42
N VAL A 333 -0.90 -10.89 -15.35
CA VAL A 333 -2.02 -11.04 -14.40
C VAL A 333 -3.37 -10.91 -15.11
N HIS A 334 -3.54 -9.89 -15.96
CA HIS A 334 -4.78 -9.69 -16.69
C HIS A 334 -5.11 -10.83 -17.65
N GLN A 335 -4.11 -11.33 -18.35
CA GLN A 335 -4.28 -12.35 -19.39
C GLN A 335 -4.41 -13.77 -18.85
N ASN A 336 -3.74 -14.07 -17.72
CA ASN A 336 -3.57 -15.45 -17.27
C ASN A 336 -4.17 -15.75 -15.88
N VAL A 337 -4.21 -14.77 -14.97
CA VAL A 337 -4.59 -15.01 -13.56
C VAL A 337 -6.09 -14.77 -13.33
N ARG A 338 -6.75 -14.13 -14.26
CA ARG A 338 -8.16 -13.79 -14.23
C ARG A 338 -8.98 -14.84 -15.02
N ASP A 339 -10.11 -15.29 -14.47
CA ASP A 339 -11.06 -16.12 -15.20
C ASP A 339 -11.97 -15.29 -16.13
N SER A 340 -12.81 -15.97 -16.92
CA SER A 340 -13.75 -15.35 -17.87
C SER A 340 -14.81 -14.46 -17.20
N GLN A 341 -15.00 -14.57 -15.87
CA GLN A 341 -15.95 -13.76 -15.09
C GLN A 341 -15.27 -12.56 -14.40
N GLY A 342 -13.96 -12.39 -14.60
CA GLY A 342 -13.18 -11.30 -14.01
C GLY A 342 -12.73 -11.56 -12.58
N ARG A 343 -12.75 -12.81 -12.10
CA ARG A 343 -12.29 -13.21 -10.77
C ARG A 343 -10.82 -13.59 -10.82
N TYR A 344 -10.07 -13.32 -9.76
CA TYR A 344 -8.63 -13.54 -9.72
C TYR A 344 -8.27 -14.75 -8.88
N ALA A 345 -7.30 -15.55 -9.38
CA ALA A 345 -6.71 -16.64 -8.63
C ALA A 345 -5.80 -16.14 -7.50
N LYS A 346 -5.55 -17.01 -6.52
CA LYS A 346 -4.72 -16.71 -5.35
C LYS A 346 -3.27 -16.31 -5.70
N ARG A 347 -2.71 -16.89 -6.78
CA ARG A 347 -1.29 -16.72 -7.12
C ARG A 347 -1.13 -16.05 -8.49
N TRP A 348 -0.12 -15.18 -8.61
CA TRP A 348 0.17 -14.45 -9.84
C TRP A 348 1.11 -15.19 -10.81
N ASP A 349 1.41 -16.43 -10.53
CA ASP A 349 2.05 -17.39 -11.46
C ASP A 349 1.09 -18.52 -11.89
N TYR A 350 -0.18 -18.40 -11.55
CA TYR A 350 -1.23 -19.33 -11.96
C TYR A 350 -1.78 -18.97 -13.35
N VAL A 351 -2.12 -19.99 -14.14
CA VAL A 351 -2.85 -19.83 -15.42
C VAL A 351 -4.27 -20.33 -15.23
N CYS A 352 -5.21 -19.42 -15.24
CA CYS A 352 -6.63 -19.70 -15.09
C CYS A 352 -7.20 -20.19 -16.43
N ARG A 353 -7.58 -21.47 -16.52
CA ARG A 353 -8.14 -22.08 -17.74
C ARG A 353 -9.65 -22.26 -17.67
N GLU A 354 -10.18 -22.37 -16.44
CA GLU A 354 -11.58 -22.63 -16.13
C GLU A 354 -12.09 -21.58 -15.15
N PRO A 355 -13.39 -21.33 -15.04
CA PRO A 355 -13.95 -20.49 -14.01
C PRO A 355 -13.50 -20.93 -12.61
N LEU A 356 -13.14 -19.95 -11.76
CA LEU A 356 -12.71 -20.24 -10.41
C LEU A 356 -13.89 -20.70 -9.55
N GLU A 357 -13.74 -21.83 -8.86
CA GLU A 357 -14.73 -22.33 -7.89
C GLU A 357 -14.67 -21.53 -6.57
N ARG A 358 -13.53 -20.97 -6.23
CA ARG A 358 -13.29 -20.23 -4.99
C ARG A 358 -12.52 -18.96 -5.26
N TRP A 359 -13.02 -17.86 -4.72
CA TRP A 359 -12.36 -16.55 -4.81
C TRP A 359 -12.54 -15.79 -3.49
N ASN A 360 -11.61 -14.89 -3.20
CA ASN A 360 -11.52 -14.10 -1.99
C ASN A 360 -11.33 -12.62 -2.38
N LEU A 361 -11.87 -11.68 -1.59
CA LEU A 361 -11.81 -10.25 -1.84
C LEU A 361 -10.37 -9.74 -2.04
N LEU A 362 -9.44 -10.25 -1.25
CA LEU A 362 -8.06 -9.77 -1.23
C LEU A 362 -7.35 -9.95 -2.59
N TYR A 363 -7.73 -10.97 -3.39
CA TYR A 363 -7.09 -11.23 -4.68
C TYR A 363 -7.41 -10.17 -5.75
N PRO A 364 -8.68 -9.86 -6.04
CA PRO A 364 -9.00 -8.77 -6.95
C PRO A 364 -8.67 -7.39 -6.37
N ALA A 365 -8.73 -7.17 -5.05
CA ALA A 365 -8.33 -5.91 -4.43
C ALA A 365 -6.83 -5.61 -4.69
N ALA A 366 -5.96 -6.62 -4.54
CA ALA A 366 -4.54 -6.52 -4.87
C ALA A 366 -4.30 -6.19 -6.36
N ALA A 367 -5.04 -6.83 -7.27
CA ALA A 367 -4.95 -6.55 -8.70
C ALA A 367 -5.45 -5.14 -9.03
N ALA A 368 -6.61 -4.73 -8.49
CA ALA A 368 -7.16 -3.38 -8.68
C ALA A 368 -6.18 -2.31 -8.22
N ARG A 369 -5.57 -2.48 -7.03
CA ARG A 369 -4.58 -1.54 -6.52
C ARG A 369 -3.40 -1.40 -7.48
N ALA A 370 -2.82 -2.51 -7.94
CA ALA A 370 -1.70 -2.50 -8.87
C ALA A 370 -2.05 -1.85 -10.23
N TYR A 371 -3.25 -2.11 -10.76
CA TYR A 371 -3.71 -1.47 -11.99
C TYR A 371 -3.83 0.05 -11.85
N TRP A 372 -4.43 0.52 -10.77
CA TRP A 372 -4.60 1.95 -10.57
C TRP A 372 -3.27 2.68 -10.31
N VAL A 373 -2.30 2.02 -9.66
CA VAL A 373 -0.93 2.55 -9.51
C VAL A 373 -0.23 2.69 -10.87
N LEU A 374 -0.38 1.69 -11.76
CA LEU A 374 0.17 1.78 -13.12
C LEU A 374 -0.57 2.78 -14.00
N ALA A 375 -1.88 2.93 -13.81
CA ALA A 375 -2.66 3.96 -14.51
C ALA A 375 -2.13 5.36 -14.19
N ASP A 376 -1.89 5.65 -12.92
CA ASP A 376 -1.30 6.91 -12.45
C ASP A 376 0.10 7.14 -13.02
N ALA A 377 0.98 6.12 -12.95
CA ALA A 377 2.33 6.21 -13.47
C ALA A 377 2.37 6.51 -14.98
N SER A 378 1.46 5.91 -15.76
CA SER A 378 1.37 6.14 -17.21
C SER A 378 0.88 7.54 -17.55
N GLN A 379 -0.04 8.13 -16.75
CA GLN A 379 -0.48 9.51 -16.96
C GLN A 379 0.66 10.51 -16.69
N ASN A 380 1.45 10.26 -15.64
CA ASN A 380 2.57 11.12 -15.27
C ASN A 380 3.68 11.10 -16.32
N GLN A 381 3.96 9.95 -16.97
CA GLN A 381 4.90 9.89 -18.11
C GLN A 381 4.42 10.70 -19.29
N ASN A 382 3.16 10.55 -19.70
CA ASN A 382 2.60 11.29 -20.84
C ASN A 382 2.61 12.82 -20.63
N ASN A 383 2.57 13.28 -19.36
CA ASN A 383 2.67 14.70 -19.02
C ASN A 383 4.10 15.25 -19.05
N LEU A 384 5.11 14.40 -18.88
CA LEU A 384 6.53 14.77 -18.97
C LEU A 384 7.05 14.77 -20.41
N ASP A 385 6.42 13.99 -21.29
CA ASP A 385 6.77 13.88 -22.72
C ASP A 385 6.07 14.96 -23.59
N ARG A 386 5.20 15.79 -23.01
CA ARG A 386 4.53 16.94 -23.62
C ARG A 386 5.17 18.26 -23.21
#